data_59b10e4eb34e0d2b833a0c5df2648196
#
_entry.id   59b10e4eb34e0d2b833a0c5df2648196
#
_cell.length_a   1.000
_cell.length_b   1.000
_cell.length_c   1.000
_cell.angle_alpha   90.00
_cell.angle_beta   90.00
_cell.angle_gamma   90.00
#
_symmetry.space_group_name_H-M   'P 1'
#
loop_
_entity.id
_entity.type
_entity.pdbx_description
1 polymer ?
#
loop_
_entity_poly.entity_id
_entity_poly.type
_entity_poly.pdbx_seq_one_letter_code
_entity_poly.pdbx_strand_id
1 'polypeptide(L)'
;MKILVVGGGGREHAIVWKIAQSPKVDKIYCAPGNGGIAELAECVDIAATDIENMVKFAKDNAIDLVMVAPDDPLVLGMVDAMEKEGIRAFGPRANAAIIEGSKAFSKELMKKYNIPTANYEVFTDSTSAIDYIKAQNTFPTVIKADGLALGKGVIIAQNLEEAEQAVHEMIDDGKFGKSGSRVVIEEFLTGPEVSVLAFTDGKTVKPMVSAQDHKRAYDNDEGLNTGGMGTFSPSRLYDDAKAEECMKNIFVPTIKAMSSEGRPFKGVLYFGLMMTANGVKVIEYNCRFGDPETQVVLPRLKTDLVEIMEAVIDERLDEINIEWEDNAAVCVVMASGGYPVSYKKGYEIRGLDNVGDLTVFHAGTAVKDGKIVTNGGRVLGVTAVGKDLDEAIKNAYAGVAKISWTDEFHRSDIGIKKY
;
A
#
# COMPACT_ATOMS: atom_id res chain seq x y z
N MET A 1 -21.66 8.62 13.56
CA MET A 1 -21.54 7.43 12.68
C MET A 1 -20.76 6.33 13.38
N LYS A 2 -21.13 5.06 13.14
CA LYS A 2 -20.35 3.89 13.50
C LYS A 2 -19.57 3.42 12.27
N ILE A 3 -18.27 3.31 12.37
CA ILE A 3 -17.40 2.91 11.26
C ILE A 3 -16.69 1.60 11.61
N LEU A 4 -16.65 0.68 10.66
CA LEU A 4 -15.85 -0.54 10.73
C LEU A 4 -14.66 -0.41 9.78
N VAL A 5 -13.43 -0.54 10.29
CA VAL A 5 -12.21 -0.64 9.49
C VAL A 5 -11.79 -2.10 9.41
N VAL A 6 -11.63 -2.61 8.19
CA VAL A 6 -11.17 -3.99 7.94
C VAL A 6 -9.66 -3.99 7.83
N GLY A 7 -9.00 -4.90 8.56
CA GLY A 7 -7.55 -5.07 8.58
C GLY A 7 -6.94 -4.83 9.96
N GLY A 8 -5.62 -4.87 10.07
CA GLY A 8 -4.93 -4.76 11.36
C GLY A 8 -3.45 -4.39 11.26
N GLY A 9 -3.02 -3.78 10.15
CA GLY A 9 -1.64 -3.35 9.94
C GLY A 9 -1.41 -1.88 10.29
N GLY A 10 -0.23 -1.39 9.96
CA GLY A 10 0.17 0.01 10.18
C GLY A 10 -0.67 1.00 9.39
N ARG A 11 -1.01 0.65 8.15
CA ARG A 11 -1.95 1.39 7.29
C ARG A 11 -3.32 1.52 7.96
N GLU A 12 -3.86 0.43 8.47
CA GLU A 12 -5.16 0.43 9.16
C GLU A 12 -5.11 1.28 10.42
N HIS A 13 -4.03 1.22 11.18
CA HIS A 13 -3.86 2.08 12.36
C HIS A 13 -3.85 3.57 11.96
N ALA A 14 -3.14 3.95 10.90
CA ALA A 14 -3.14 5.33 10.42
C ALA A 14 -4.52 5.79 9.94
N ILE A 15 -5.28 4.90 9.29
CA ILE A 15 -6.67 5.16 8.86
C ILE A 15 -7.58 5.35 10.09
N VAL A 16 -7.53 4.45 11.08
CA VAL A 16 -8.31 4.56 12.32
C VAL A 16 -7.96 5.86 13.06
N TRP A 17 -6.67 6.17 13.17
CA TRP A 17 -6.18 7.40 13.79
C TRP A 17 -6.74 8.65 13.10
N LYS A 18 -6.83 8.66 11.78
CA LYS A 18 -7.38 9.79 11.03
C LYS A 18 -8.90 9.87 11.15
N ILE A 19 -9.60 8.74 11.08
CA ILE A 19 -11.05 8.65 11.24
C ILE A 19 -11.48 9.12 12.65
N ALA A 20 -10.71 8.80 13.69
CA ALA A 20 -10.98 9.18 15.06
C ALA A 20 -10.99 10.71 15.29
N GLN A 21 -10.42 11.49 14.38
CA GLN A 21 -10.41 12.96 14.43
C GLN A 21 -11.69 13.58 13.84
N SER A 22 -12.53 12.78 13.15
CA SER A 22 -13.74 13.29 12.54
C SER A 22 -14.86 13.52 13.56
N PRO A 23 -15.49 14.70 13.56
CA PRO A 23 -16.64 14.98 14.43
C PRO A 23 -17.89 14.18 14.04
N LYS A 24 -17.89 13.52 12.88
CA LYS A 24 -18.99 12.68 12.42
C LYS A 24 -19.00 11.28 13.05
N VAL A 25 -17.90 10.88 13.73
CA VAL A 25 -17.68 9.51 14.19
C VAL A 25 -17.94 9.39 15.69
N ASP A 26 -18.86 8.51 16.03
CA ASP A 26 -19.22 8.22 17.43
C ASP A 26 -18.51 6.95 17.92
N LYS A 27 -18.28 5.98 17.02
CA LYS A 27 -17.68 4.69 17.36
C LYS A 27 -16.89 4.13 16.19
N ILE A 28 -15.73 3.57 16.48
CA ILE A 28 -14.89 2.85 15.53
C ILE A 28 -14.73 1.40 15.99
N TYR A 29 -14.95 0.48 15.07
CA TYR A 29 -14.58 -0.92 15.18
C TYR A 29 -13.46 -1.22 14.19
N CYS A 30 -12.56 -2.14 14.53
CA CYS A 30 -11.52 -2.60 13.62
C CYS A 30 -11.40 -4.13 13.68
N ALA A 31 -11.37 -4.79 12.54
CA ALA A 31 -11.34 -6.24 12.49
C ALA A 31 -10.24 -6.76 11.54
N PRO A 32 -9.25 -7.50 12.05
CA PRO A 32 -9.06 -7.89 13.46
C PRO A 32 -8.43 -6.80 14.35
N GLY A 33 -7.84 -5.73 13.78
CA GLY A 33 -7.11 -4.72 14.52
C GLY A 33 -5.74 -5.19 15.02
N ASN A 34 -5.13 -4.43 15.92
CA ASN A 34 -3.86 -4.73 16.58
C ASN A 34 -3.75 -4.04 17.94
N GLY A 35 -2.61 -4.19 18.61
CA GLY A 35 -2.42 -3.66 19.97
C GLY A 35 -2.52 -2.14 20.10
N GLY A 36 -2.13 -1.37 19.07
CA GLY A 36 -2.25 0.09 19.09
C GLY A 36 -3.63 0.58 18.63
N ILE A 37 -4.24 -0.09 17.67
CA ILE A 37 -5.61 0.22 17.21
C ILE A 37 -6.60 0.09 18.37
N ALA A 38 -6.37 -0.85 19.29
CA ALA A 38 -7.22 -1.08 20.45
C ALA A 38 -7.35 0.13 21.39
N GLU A 39 -6.47 1.12 21.30
CA GLU A 39 -6.56 2.37 22.06
C GLU A 39 -7.59 3.35 21.45
N LEU A 40 -7.87 3.23 20.16
CA LEU A 40 -8.72 4.15 19.40
C LEU A 40 -10.05 3.52 18.95
N ALA A 41 -10.08 2.20 18.83
CA ALA A 41 -11.20 1.45 18.29
C ALA A 41 -11.44 0.17 19.08
N GLU A 42 -12.65 -0.37 19.00
CA GLU A 42 -12.95 -1.70 19.49
C GLU A 42 -12.49 -2.74 18.47
N CYS A 43 -11.48 -3.53 18.84
CA CYS A 43 -10.97 -4.61 17.99
C CYS A 43 -11.91 -5.82 18.06
N VAL A 44 -12.24 -6.37 16.89
CA VAL A 44 -13.16 -7.51 16.75
C VAL A 44 -12.40 -8.68 16.12
N ASP A 45 -12.45 -9.84 16.75
CA ASP A 45 -11.76 -11.05 16.28
C ASP A 45 -12.45 -11.67 15.06
N ILE A 46 -12.36 -10.98 13.93
CA ILE A 46 -12.81 -11.46 12.61
C ILE A 46 -11.66 -11.27 11.65
N ALA A 47 -11.25 -12.32 10.94
CA ALA A 47 -10.20 -12.23 9.94
C ALA A 47 -10.61 -11.28 8.79
N ALA A 48 -9.66 -10.49 8.28
CA ALA A 48 -9.93 -9.50 7.22
C ALA A 48 -10.55 -10.11 5.95
N THR A 49 -10.33 -11.40 5.68
CA THR A 49 -10.87 -12.12 4.52
C THR A 49 -12.15 -12.91 4.82
N ASP A 50 -12.63 -12.88 6.06
CA ASP A 50 -13.88 -13.54 6.45
C ASP A 50 -15.09 -12.64 6.14
N ILE A 51 -15.46 -12.62 4.86
CA ILE A 51 -16.52 -11.72 4.34
C ILE A 51 -17.87 -12.00 5.00
N GLU A 52 -18.23 -13.24 5.20
CA GLU A 52 -19.53 -13.63 5.77
C GLU A 52 -19.71 -13.07 7.20
N ASN A 53 -18.74 -13.35 8.08
CA ASN A 53 -18.79 -12.85 9.45
C ASN A 53 -18.62 -11.33 9.52
N MET A 54 -17.86 -10.75 8.61
CA MET A 54 -17.68 -9.29 8.54
C MET A 54 -18.99 -8.57 8.19
N VAL A 55 -19.71 -9.08 7.18
CA VAL A 55 -21.04 -8.55 6.79
C VAL A 55 -22.05 -8.76 7.92
N LYS A 56 -22.06 -9.96 8.54
CA LYS A 56 -22.93 -10.23 9.67
C LYS A 56 -22.68 -9.24 10.82
N PHE A 57 -21.43 -9.03 11.19
CA PHE A 57 -21.05 -8.08 12.24
C PHE A 57 -21.51 -6.65 11.91
N ALA A 58 -21.31 -6.21 10.67
CA ALA A 58 -21.72 -4.88 10.23
C ALA A 58 -23.24 -4.68 10.34
N LYS A 59 -24.03 -5.69 10.01
CA LYS A 59 -25.50 -5.66 10.16
C LYS A 59 -25.92 -5.65 11.63
N ASP A 60 -25.41 -6.57 12.42
CA ASP A 60 -25.80 -6.77 13.82
C ASP A 60 -25.46 -5.52 14.68
N ASN A 61 -24.44 -4.77 14.31
CA ASN A 61 -24.00 -3.56 15.01
C ASN A 61 -24.46 -2.25 14.37
N ALA A 62 -25.27 -2.32 13.31
CA ALA A 62 -25.75 -1.16 12.56
C ALA A 62 -24.60 -0.22 12.15
N ILE A 63 -23.59 -0.78 11.46
CA ILE A 63 -22.46 -0.01 10.94
C ILE A 63 -22.92 0.89 9.80
N ASP A 64 -22.58 2.18 9.88
CA ASP A 64 -22.95 3.17 8.88
C ASP A 64 -22.03 3.15 7.66
N LEU A 65 -20.73 2.84 7.87
CA LEU A 65 -19.71 2.82 6.82
C LEU A 65 -18.63 1.80 7.13
N VAL A 66 -18.25 1.01 6.13
CA VAL A 66 -17.14 0.05 6.20
C VAL A 66 -15.98 0.55 5.35
N MET A 67 -14.79 0.68 5.94
CA MET A 67 -13.54 0.97 5.25
C MET A 67 -12.79 -0.34 5.03
N VAL A 68 -12.68 -0.80 3.77
CA VAL A 68 -11.96 -2.01 3.40
C VAL A 68 -10.53 -1.62 3.01
N ALA A 69 -9.58 -1.83 3.92
CA ALA A 69 -8.23 -1.32 3.74
C ALA A 69 -7.26 -2.28 3.00
N PRO A 70 -7.25 -3.61 3.25
CA PRO A 70 -6.33 -4.52 2.57
C PRO A 70 -6.79 -4.94 1.17
N ASP A 71 -5.85 -5.37 0.35
CA ASP A 71 -6.06 -5.87 -1.01
C ASP A 71 -6.86 -7.18 -1.09
N ASP A 72 -6.51 -8.18 -0.28
CA ASP A 72 -7.17 -9.49 -0.31
C ASP A 72 -8.70 -9.41 -0.18
N PRO A 73 -9.30 -8.77 0.85
CA PRO A 73 -10.75 -8.66 0.96
C PRO A 73 -11.38 -7.85 -0.18
N LEU A 74 -10.67 -6.85 -0.75
CA LEU A 74 -11.15 -6.10 -1.91
C LEU A 74 -11.28 -6.99 -3.14
N VAL A 75 -10.23 -7.77 -3.44
CA VAL A 75 -10.22 -8.70 -4.58
C VAL A 75 -11.25 -9.83 -4.38
N LEU A 76 -11.48 -10.26 -3.13
CA LEU A 76 -12.48 -11.27 -2.79
C LEU A 76 -13.93 -10.75 -2.82
N GLY A 77 -14.15 -9.44 -2.98
CA GLY A 77 -15.50 -8.87 -3.15
C GLY A 77 -16.19 -8.45 -1.85
N MET A 78 -15.44 -8.06 -0.82
CA MET A 78 -16.05 -7.57 0.43
C MET A 78 -16.92 -6.33 0.22
N VAL A 79 -16.50 -5.39 -0.62
CA VAL A 79 -17.31 -4.20 -0.96
C VAL A 79 -18.62 -4.61 -1.62
N ASP A 80 -18.56 -5.53 -2.59
CA ASP A 80 -19.74 -6.08 -3.28
C ASP A 80 -20.71 -6.73 -2.27
N ALA A 81 -20.18 -7.48 -1.32
CA ALA A 81 -20.98 -8.16 -0.30
C ALA A 81 -21.66 -7.16 0.67
N MET A 82 -20.96 -6.11 1.09
CA MET A 82 -21.50 -5.04 1.92
C MET A 82 -22.62 -4.29 1.20
N GLU A 83 -22.37 -3.86 -0.04
CA GLU A 83 -23.35 -3.13 -0.86
C GLU A 83 -24.62 -3.95 -1.12
N LYS A 84 -24.49 -5.26 -1.35
CA LYS A 84 -25.62 -6.18 -1.52
C LYS A 84 -26.57 -6.18 -0.30
N GLU A 85 -26.04 -5.96 0.88
CA GLU A 85 -26.80 -5.85 2.13
C GLU A 85 -27.20 -4.39 2.48
N GLY A 86 -26.96 -3.45 1.56
CA GLY A 86 -27.28 -2.03 1.76
C GLY A 86 -26.33 -1.30 2.69
N ILE A 87 -25.14 -1.85 2.98
CA ILE A 87 -24.13 -1.25 3.83
C ILE A 87 -23.17 -0.43 2.96
N ARG A 88 -22.96 0.84 3.31
CA ARG A 88 -22.00 1.71 2.62
C ARG A 88 -20.58 1.19 2.84
N ALA A 89 -19.82 1.03 1.78
CA ALA A 89 -18.44 0.54 1.86
C ALA A 89 -17.50 1.40 1.02
N PHE A 90 -16.35 1.74 1.58
CA PHE A 90 -15.29 2.47 0.89
C PHE A 90 -14.22 1.49 0.41
N GLY A 91 -14.01 1.51 -0.88
CA GLY A 91 -13.07 0.66 -1.61
C GLY A 91 -13.64 0.25 -2.97
N PRO A 92 -12.80 -0.26 -3.88
CA PRO A 92 -13.28 -0.76 -5.17
C PRO A 92 -14.04 -2.08 -5.01
N ARG A 93 -15.01 -2.31 -5.89
CA ARG A 93 -15.60 -3.62 -6.08
C ARG A 93 -14.57 -4.60 -6.65
N ALA A 94 -14.82 -5.89 -6.51
CA ALA A 94 -13.89 -6.94 -6.97
C ALA A 94 -13.53 -6.81 -8.45
N ASN A 95 -14.50 -6.41 -9.30
CA ASN A 95 -14.25 -6.21 -10.73
C ASN A 95 -13.28 -5.06 -11.02
N ALA A 96 -13.18 -4.04 -10.17
CA ALA A 96 -12.22 -2.94 -10.28
C ALA A 96 -10.91 -3.24 -9.55
N ALA A 97 -10.96 -3.97 -8.42
CA ALA A 97 -9.79 -4.41 -7.67
C ALA A 97 -8.85 -5.32 -8.49
N ILE A 98 -9.31 -5.87 -9.60
CA ILE A 98 -8.49 -6.64 -10.55
C ILE A 98 -7.27 -5.85 -11.06
N ILE A 99 -7.29 -4.52 -11.01
CA ILE A 99 -6.15 -3.68 -11.42
C ILE A 99 -4.89 -3.97 -10.57
N GLU A 100 -5.05 -4.42 -9.32
CA GLU A 100 -3.98 -4.99 -8.48
C GLU A 100 -4.00 -6.51 -8.54
N GLY A 101 -5.17 -7.12 -8.56
CA GLY A 101 -5.37 -8.56 -8.54
C GLY A 101 -4.81 -9.31 -9.76
N SER A 102 -4.58 -8.62 -10.88
CA SER A 102 -3.94 -9.17 -12.08
C SER A 102 -3.00 -8.14 -12.72
N LYS A 103 -1.71 -8.44 -12.70
CA LYS A 103 -0.69 -7.63 -13.37
C LYS A 103 -0.83 -7.66 -14.89
N ALA A 104 -1.23 -8.81 -15.45
CA ALA A 104 -1.51 -8.93 -16.87
C ALA A 104 -2.67 -8.01 -17.28
N PHE A 105 -3.77 -8.00 -16.52
CA PHE A 105 -4.88 -7.08 -16.77
C PHE A 105 -4.43 -5.61 -16.76
N SER A 106 -3.67 -5.20 -15.74
CA SER A 106 -3.22 -3.81 -15.63
C SER A 106 -2.29 -3.41 -16.77
N LYS A 107 -1.41 -4.33 -17.22
CA LYS A 107 -0.54 -4.12 -18.39
C LYS A 107 -1.33 -4.00 -19.70
N GLU A 108 -2.28 -4.89 -19.92
CA GLU A 108 -3.17 -4.83 -21.09
C GLU A 108 -4.00 -3.55 -21.11
N LEU A 109 -4.53 -3.13 -19.95
CA LEU A 109 -5.23 -1.86 -19.79
C LEU A 109 -4.34 -0.67 -20.17
N MET A 110 -3.11 -0.60 -19.62
CA MET A 110 -2.17 0.48 -19.92
C MET A 110 -1.80 0.52 -21.41
N LYS A 111 -1.54 -0.64 -22.02
CA LYS A 111 -1.26 -0.75 -23.48
C LYS A 111 -2.43 -0.27 -24.31
N LYS A 112 -3.65 -0.73 -24.00
CA LYS A 112 -4.88 -0.40 -24.74
C LYS A 112 -5.20 1.11 -24.71
N TYR A 113 -4.93 1.75 -23.60
CA TYR A 113 -5.25 3.18 -23.37
C TYR A 113 -4.03 4.10 -23.44
N ASN A 114 -2.90 3.61 -23.92
CA ASN A 114 -1.64 4.36 -24.09
C ASN A 114 -1.14 5.02 -22.79
N ILE A 115 -1.29 4.33 -21.67
CA ILE A 115 -0.75 4.78 -20.38
C ILE A 115 0.73 4.34 -20.30
N PRO A 116 1.68 5.25 -20.02
CA PRO A 116 3.10 4.93 -20.01
C PRO A 116 3.46 3.86 -18.96
N THR A 117 4.05 2.76 -19.42
CA THR A 117 4.56 1.67 -18.58
C THR A 117 5.72 0.97 -19.27
N ALA A 118 6.37 0.02 -18.58
CA ALA A 118 7.39 -0.85 -19.16
C ALA A 118 6.85 -1.69 -20.31
N ASN A 119 7.66 -1.93 -21.35
CA ASN A 119 7.35 -2.93 -22.35
C ASN A 119 7.22 -4.30 -21.68
N TYR A 120 6.29 -5.12 -22.14
CA TYR A 120 5.98 -6.39 -21.48
C TYR A 120 5.40 -7.41 -22.45
N GLU A 121 5.48 -8.67 -22.04
CA GLU A 121 4.72 -9.78 -22.63
C GLU A 121 4.23 -10.74 -21.53
N VAL A 122 3.14 -11.45 -21.82
CA VAL A 122 2.47 -12.35 -20.88
C VAL A 122 2.56 -13.78 -21.34
N PHE A 123 2.93 -14.71 -20.44
CA PHE A 123 3.10 -16.12 -20.75
C PHE A 123 2.37 -17.00 -19.74
N THR A 124 1.86 -18.14 -20.25
CA THR A 124 1.19 -19.18 -19.46
C THR A 124 1.95 -20.50 -19.44
N ASP A 125 3.07 -20.59 -20.18
CA ASP A 125 3.96 -21.73 -20.21
C ASP A 125 5.42 -21.30 -20.15
N SER A 126 6.24 -22.11 -19.50
CA SER A 126 7.66 -21.80 -19.27
C SER A 126 8.50 -21.79 -20.53
N THR A 127 8.20 -22.65 -21.48
CA THR A 127 8.97 -22.76 -22.75
C THR A 127 8.88 -21.47 -23.55
N SER A 128 7.66 -20.99 -23.81
CA SER A 128 7.45 -19.74 -24.56
C SER A 128 8.03 -18.52 -23.83
N ALA A 129 7.91 -18.48 -22.48
CA ALA A 129 8.48 -17.42 -21.68
C ALA A 129 10.01 -17.37 -21.79
N ILE A 130 10.68 -18.52 -21.71
CA ILE A 130 12.13 -18.65 -21.80
C ILE A 130 12.63 -18.32 -23.23
N ASP A 131 11.93 -18.81 -24.25
CA ASP A 131 12.26 -18.50 -25.64
C ASP A 131 12.18 -16.98 -25.92
N TYR A 132 11.18 -16.32 -25.36
CA TYR A 132 11.07 -14.85 -25.44
C TYR A 132 12.25 -14.15 -24.77
N ILE A 133 12.62 -14.55 -23.53
CA ILE A 133 13.76 -13.97 -22.81
C ILE A 133 15.05 -14.16 -23.60
N LYS A 134 15.27 -15.36 -24.17
CA LYS A 134 16.43 -15.65 -25.02
C LYS A 134 16.48 -14.77 -26.27
N ALA A 135 15.33 -14.56 -26.91
CA ALA A 135 15.23 -13.73 -28.09
C ALA A 135 15.50 -12.25 -27.82
N GLN A 136 15.00 -11.74 -26.67
CA GLN A 136 15.26 -10.36 -26.24
C GLN A 136 16.71 -10.15 -25.84
N ASN A 137 17.31 -11.11 -25.15
CA ASN A 137 18.69 -11.10 -24.65
C ASN A 137 19.08 -9.78 -23.96
N THR A 138 18.15 -9.21 -23.18
CA THR A 138 18.33 -7.93 -22.47
C THR A 138 18.20 -8.16 -20.97
N PHE A 139 19.25 -7.80 -20.22
CA PHE A 139 19.29 -7.94 -18.77
C PHE A 139 19.72 -6.61 -18.10
N PRO A 140 19.24 -6.32 -16.87
CA PRO A 140 18.25 -7.12 -16.12
C PRO A 140 16.90 -7.23 -16.84
N THR A 141 16.14 -8.31 -16.55
CA THR A 141 14.74 -8.43 -16.94
C THR A 141 13.87 -8.65 -15.72
N VAL A 142 12.60 -8.20 -15.74
CA VAL A 142 11.70 -8.32 -14.61
C VAL A 142 10.65 -9.38 -14.89
N ILE A 143 10.52 -10.35 -13.99
CA ILE A 143 9.56 -11.46 -14.10
C ILE A 143 8.60 -11.35 -12.90
N LYS A 144 7.30 -11.22 -13.19
CA LYS A 144 6.26 -11.02 -12.20
C LYS A 144 5.21 -12.12 -12.27
N ALA A 145 4.89 -12.75 -11.15
CA ALA A 145 3.69 -13.57 -11.03
C ALA A 145 2.45 -12.67 -11.16
N ASP A 146 1.43 -13.13 -11.89
CA ASP A 146 0.28 -12.31 -12.29
C ASP A 146 -0.59 -11.84 -11.12
N GLY A 147 -0.86 -12.70 -10.13
CA GLY A 147 -1.77 -12.40 -9.03
C GLY A 147 -1.13 -11.71 -7.82
N LEU A 148 -1.92 -11.64 -6.75
CA LEU A 148 -1.43 -11.18 -5.45
C LEU A 148 -0.40 -12.19 -4.91
N ALA A 149 0.81 -11.75 -4.66
CA ALA A 149 1.92 -12.57 -4.18
C ALA A 149 2.64 -11.92 -2.99
N LEU A 150 1.93 -11.08 -2.22
CA LEU A 150 2.43 -10.40 -1.01
C LEU A 150 3.78 -9.68 -1.23
N GLY A 151 3.97 -9.07 -2.42
CA GLY A 151 5.21 -8.39 -2.80
C GLY A 151 6.38 -9.32 -3.12
N LYS A 152 6.21 -10.65 -3.04
CA LYS A 152 7.28 -11.65 -3.27
C LYS A 152 7.28 -12.22 -4.70
N GLY A 153 6.27 -11.93 -5.49
CA GLY A 153 6.10 -12.43 -6.85
C GLY A 153 6.83 -11.62 -7.92
N VAL A 154 7.86 -10.85 -7.58
CA VAL A 154 8.67 -10.06 -8.51
C VAL A 154 10.13 -10.44 -8.38
N ILE A 155 10.73 -10.88 -9.49
CA ILE A 155 12.15 -11.23 -9.57
C ILE A 155 12.80 -10.37 -10.65
N ILE A 156 13.91 -9.74 -10.31
CA ILE A 156 14.76 -8.98 -11.25
C ILE A 156 15.95 -9.89 -11.57
N ALA A 157 15.88 -10.58 -12.69
CA ALA A 157 16.90 -11.52 -13.13
C ALA A 157 18.06 -10.79 -13.83
N GLN A 158 19.28 -11.01 -13.35
CA GLN A 158 20.48 -10.34 -13.87
C GLN A 158 21.08 -11.04 -15.10
N ASN A 159 20.68 -12.28 -15.33
CA ASN A 159 21.17 -13.12 -16.41
C ASN A 159 20.11 -14.17 -16.81
N LEU A 160 20.41 -14.93 -17.88
CA LEU A 160 19.48 -15.93 -18.41
C LEU A 160 19.20 -17.05 -17.40
N GLU A 161 20.20 -17.52 -16.66
CA GLU A 161 20.06 -18.62 -15.69
C GLU A 161 19.08 -18.25 -14.57
N GLU A 162 19.23 -17.05 -14.00
CA GLU A 162 18.29 -16.51 -12.99
C GLU A 162 16.89 -16.36 -13.56
N ALA A 163 16.77 -15.93 -14.81
CA ALA A 163 15.48 -15.75 -15.46
C ALA A 163 14.78 -17.09 -15.74
N GLU A 164 15.49 -18.10 -16.23
CA GLU A 164 14.97 -19.45 -16.43
C GLU A 164 14.51 -20.06 -15.11
N GLN A 165 15.31 -19.93 -14.05
CA GLN A 165 14.95 -20.39 -12.71
C GLN A 165 13.68 -19.71 -12.21
N ALA A 166 13.57 -18.38 -12.34
CA ALA A 166 12.39 -17.63 -11.91
C ALA A 166 11.12 -18.07 -12.64
N VAL A 167 11.20 -18.28 -13.95
CA VAL A 167 10.06 -18.75 -14.76
C VAL A 167 9.63 -20.15 -14.32
N HIS A 168 10.57 -21.09 -14.13
CA HIS A 168 10.26 -22.45 -13.67
C HIS A 168 9.63 -22.45 -12.27
N GLU A 169 10.20 -21.70 -11.30
CA GLU A 169 9.66 -21.59 -9.96
C GLU A 169 8.22 -21.05 -9.95
N MET A 170 7.92 -20.07 -10.83
CA MET A 170 6.58 -19.46 -10.87
C MET A 170 5.56 -20.34 -11.57
N ILE A 171 5.87 -20.84 -12.78
CA ILE A 171 4.91 -21.54 -13.64
C ILE A 171 4.87 -23.03 -13.31
N ASP A 172 6.04 -23.71 -13.34
CA ASP A 172 6.09 -25.17 -13.28
C ASP A 172 6.00 -25.70 -11.84
N ASP A 173 6.71 -25.08 -10.92
CA ASP A 173 6.73 -25.48 -9.52
C ASP A 173 5.52 -24.92 -8.72
N GLY A 174 4.80 -23.96 -9.29
CA GLY A 174 3.61 -23.38 -8.68
C GLY A 174 3.88 -22.66 -7.36
N LYS A 175 5.07 -22.07 -7.18
CA LYS A 175 5.52 -21.37 -5.96
C LYS A 175 4.52 -20.35 -5.42
N PHE A 176 3.74 -19.73 -6.31
CA PHE A 176 2.71 -18.73 -5.98
C PHE A 176 1.28 -19.24 -6.24
N GLY A 177 1.08 -20.56 -6.32
CA GLY A 177 -0.23 -21.16 -6.58
C GLY A 177 -0.86 -20.61 -7.85
N LYS A 178 -2.15 -20.28 -7.81
CA LYS A 178 -2.87 -19.72 -8.98
C LYS A 178 -2.25 -18.41 -9.50
N SER A 179 -1.64 -17.61 -8.64
CA SER A 179 -1.00 -16.35 -9.04
C SER A 179 0.23 -16.57 -9.93
N GLY A 180 0.89 -17.72 -9.82
CA GLY A 180 2.04 -18.08 -10.65
C GLY A 180 1.69 -18.81 -11.96
N SER A 181 0.43 -19.15 -12.21
CA SER A 181 0.01 -19.85 -13.44
C SER A 181 0.19 -19.00 -14.70
N ARG A 182 0.48 -17.72 -14.55
CA ARG A 182 0.75 -16.75 -15.60
C ARG A 182 1.84 -15.80 -15.11
N VAL A 183 2.78 -15.47 -15.97
CA VAL A 183 3.85 -14.50 -15.69
C VAL A 183 3.83 -13.34 -16.64
N VAL A 184 4.21 -12.18 -16.15
CA VAL A 184 4.46 -10.97 -16.93
C VAL A 184 5.95 -10.72 -16.95
N ILE A 185 6.55 -10.68 -18.13
CA ILE A 185 7.96 -10.36 -18.35
C ILE A 185 8.05 -8.93 -18.83
N GLU A 186 8.83 -8.10 -18.13
CA GLU A 186 8.92 -6.67 -18.38
C GLU A 186 10.36 -6.23 -18.62
N GLU A 187 10.55 -5.18 -19.42
CA GLU A 187 11.82 -4.46 -19.45
C GLU A 187 12.13 -3.89 -18.06
N PHE A 188 13.40 -3.89 -17.72
CA PHE A 188 13.85 -3.26 -16.47
C PHE A 188 13.90 -1.74 -16.64
N LEU A 189 13.04 -1.01 -15.92
CA LEU A 189 13.05 0.44 -15.88
C LEU A 189 14.14 0.94 -14.95
N THR A 190 14.80 2.03 -15.33
CA THR A 190 15.81 2.71 -14.52
C THR A 190 15.33 4.09 -14.11
N GLY A 191 15.54 4.43 -12.86
CA GLY A 191 15.17 5.71 -12.25
C GLY A 191 14.78 5.52 -10.79
N PRO A 192 14.55 6.61 -10.06
CA PRO A 192 13.99 6.55 -8.73
C PRO A 192 12.48 6.32 -8.77
N GLU A 193 11.99 5.60 -7.75
CA GLU A 193 10.56 5.33 -7.57
C GLU A 193 9.90 6.43 -6.74
N VAL A 194 8.64 6.74 -7.09
CA VAL A 194 7.77 7.65 -6.34
C VAL A 194 6.39 7.02 -6.24
N SER A 195 5.76 7.15 -5.08
CA SER A 195 4.39 6.70 -4.83
C SER A 195 3.44 7.90 -4.83
N VAL A 196 2.36 7.82 -5.61
CA VAL A 196 1.26 8.78 -5.53
C VAL A 196 -0.03 8.01 -5.37
N LEU A 197 -0.74 8.26 -4.28
CA LEU A 197 -2.07 7.74 -4.05
C LEU A 197 -3.08 8.75 -4.55
N ALA A 198 -4.24 8.32 -5.00
CA ALA A 198 -5.32 9.20 -5.40
C ALA A 198 -6.67 8.72 -4.92
N PHE A 199 -7.50 9.64 -4.44
CA PHE A 199 -8.93 9.39 -4.27
C PHE A 199 -9.62 9.42 -5.63
N THR A 200 -10.55 8.51 -5.83
CA THR A 200 -11.38 8.51 -7.04
C THR A 200 -12.77 7.94 -6.76
N ASP A 201 -13.76 8.51 -7.41
CA ASP A 201 -15.15 8.06 -7.38
C ASP A 201 -15.59 7.34 -8.68
N GLY A 202 -14.61 7.01 -9.54
CA GLY A 202 -14.83 6.42 -10.86
C GLY A 202 -14.95 7.42 -12.00
N LYS A 203 -15.07 8.72 -11.70
CA LYS A 203 -15.17 9.83 -12.65
C LYS A 203 -14.09 10.87 -12.42
N THR A 204 -13.97 11.30 -11.18
CA THR A 204 -13.00 12.28 -10.70
C THR A 204 -11.81 11.58 -10.07
N VAL A 205 -10.61 12.11 -10.25
CA VAL A 205 -9.39 11.66 -9.58
C VAL A 205 -8.73 12.85 -8.89
N LYS A 206 -8.44 12.70 -7.59
CA LYS A 206 -7.75 13.72 -6.78
C LYS A 206 -6.50 13.11 -6.15
N PRO A 207 -5.32 13.38 -6.74
CA PRO A 207 -4.05 12.90 -6.20
C PRO A 207 -3.79 13.46 -4.80
N MET A 208 -3.18 12.64 -3.97
CA MET A 208 -2.65 13.01 -2.66
C MET A 208 -1.24 13.56 -2.82
N VAL A 209 -0.68 14.07 -1.72
CA VAL A 209 0.74 14.41 -1.64
C VAL A 209 1.61 13.19 -1.96
N SER A 210 2.72 13.41 -2.66
CA SER A 210 3.62 12.32 -3.04
C SER A 210 4.34 11.72 -1.83
N ALA A 211 4.73 10.46 -1.94
CA ALA A 211 5.54 9.77 -0.96
C ALA A 211 6.67 8.98 -1.65
N GLN A 212 7.66 8.58 -0.89
CA GLN A 212 8.74 7.74 -1.37
C GLN A 212 9.09 6.70 -0.34
N ASP A 213 8.94 5.43 -0.73
CA ASP A 213 9.17 4.24 0.10
C ASP A 213 10.61 3.72 -0.06
N HIS A 214 11.06 2.94 0.92
CA HIS A 214 12.34 2.24 0.95
C HIS A 214 12.07 0.74 1.05
N LYS A 215 12.12 0.03 -0.08
CA LYS A 215 11.69 -1.38 -0.18
C LYS A 215 12.71 -2.40 0.31
N ARG A 216 14.01 -2.08 0.30
CA ARG A 216 15.07 -2.99 0.74
C ARG A 216 15.18 -3.03 2.26
N ALA A 217 15.52 -4.22 2.77
CA ALA A 217 15.55 -4.48 4.22
C ALA A 217 16.59 -3.66 4.98
N TYR A 218 17.74 -3.36 4.36
CA TYR A 218 18.89 -2.74 5.01
C TYR A 218 19.30 -1.42 4.35
N ASP A 219 20.11 -0.67 5.08
CA ASP A 219 20.69 0.59 4.63
C ASP A 219 21.36 0.45 3.25
N ASN A 220 21.45 1.56 2.50
CA ASN A 220 22.00 1.63 1.15
C ASN A 220 21.26 0.75 0.12
N ASP A 221 19.97 0.46 0.37
CA ASP A 221 19.14 -0.39 -0.48
C ASP A 221 19.72 -1.82 -0.65
N GLU A 222 20.24 -2.38 0.44
CA GLU A 222 20.75 -3.74 0.49
C GLU A 222 19.71 -4.73 1.05
N GLY A 223 19.98 -6.03 0.86
CA GLY A 223 19.13 -7.11 1.34
C GLY A 223 17.94 -7.40 0.44
N LEU A 224 16.97 -8.13 0.99
CA LEU A 224 15.76 -8.53 0.28
C LEU A 224 14.73 -7.41 0.17
N ASN A 225 13.86 -7.49 -0.82
CA ASN A 225 12.65 -6.66 -0.89
C ASN A 225 11.72 -6.99 0.27
N THR A 226 11.09 -5.95 0.80
CA THR A 226 10.13 -6.00 1.91
C THR A 226 8.83 -5.33 1.51
N GLY A 227 7.88 -5.24 2.43
CA GLY A 227 6.69 -4.40 2.27
C GLY A 227 6.95 -2.89 2.41
N GLY A 228 8.19 -2.49 2.70
CA GLY A 228 8.62 -1.11 2.96
C GLY A 228 9.20 -0.96 4.36
N MET A 229 10.40 -0.41 4.44
CA MET A 229 11.13 -0.18 5.71
C MET A 229 11.04 1.26 6.21
N GLY A 230 10.33 2.10 5.48
CA GLY A 230 10.09 3.48 5.82
C GLY A 230 9.78 4.32 4.60
N THR A 231 9.19 5.47 4.84
CA THR A 231 8.71 6.36 3.79
C THR A 231 8.76 7.80 4.25
N PHE A 232 8.77 8.70 3.30
CA PHE A 232 8.68 10.13 3.56
C PHE A 232 7.77 10.84 2.55
N SER A 233 7.24 11.98 2.92
CA SER A 233 6.38 12.84 2.10
C SER A 233 6.69 14.31 2.41
N PRO A 234 6.82 15.18 1.38
CA PRO A 234 6.72 14.91 -0.05
C PRO A 234 8.00 14.29 -0.61
N SER A 235 7.90 13.63 -1.78
CA SER A 235 9.08 13.21 -2.54
C SER A 235 9.77 14.44 -3.14
N ARG A 236 11.12 14.47 -3.04
CA ARG A 236 11.94 15.53 -3.67
C ARG A 236 11.96 15.47 -5.21
N LEU A 237 11.44 14.37 -5.77
CA LEU A 237 11.50 14.07 -7.20
C LEU A 237 10.17 14.34 -7.92
N TYR A 238 9.16 14.77 -7.17
CA TYR A 238 7.80 14.96 -7.68
C TYR A 238 7.36 16.40 -7.49
N ASP A 239 7.72 17.23 -8.45
CA ASP A 239 7.36 18.64 -8.53
C ASP A 239 6.03 18.85 -9.27
N ASP A 240 5.59 20.11 -9.37
CA ASP A 240 4.34 20.48 -10.05
C ASP A 240 4.32 20.06 -11.52
N ALA A 241 5.46 20.12 -12.21
CA ALA A 241 5.55 19.71 -13.62
C ALA A 241 5.33 18.19 -13.77
N LYS A 242 5.89 17.39 -12.85
CA LYS A 242 5.66 15.93 -12.79
C LYS A 242 4.23 15.61 -12.38
N ALA A 243 3.65 16.37 -11.47
CA ALA A 243 2.25 16.21 -11.08
C ALA A 243 1.30 16.46 -12.26
N GLU A 244 1.55 17.52 -13.05
CA GLU A 244 0.77 17.80 -14.27
C GLU A 244 0.95 16.73 -15.34
N GLU A 245 2.20 16.26 -15.58
CA GLU A 245 2.49 15.15 -16.49
C GLU A 245 1.73 13.88 -16.08
N CYS A 246 1.79 13.51 -14.81
CA CYS A 246 1.10 12.32 -14.29
C CYS A 246 -0.42 12.46 -14.38
N MET A 247 -0.96 13.63 -14.04
CA MET A 247 -2.41 13.86 -14.13
C MET A 247 -2.94 13.67 -15.55
N LYS A 248 -2.23 14.25 -16.53
CA LYS A 248 -2.62 14.21 -17.95
C LYS A 248 -2.41 12.85 -18.58
N ASN A 249 -1.28 12.20 -18.33
CA ASN A 249 -0.85 11.01 -19.08
C ASN A 249 -1.13 9.69 -18.34
N ILE A 250 -1.36 9.74 -17.02
CA ILE A 250 -1.48 8.53 -16.18
C ILE A 250 -2.80 8.51 -15.40
N PHE A 251 -3.04 9.48 -14.50
CA PHE A 251 -4.15 9.37 -13.54
C PHE A 251 -5.51 9.45 -14.20
N VAL A 252 -5.77 10.52 -14.94
CA VAL A 252 -7.06 10.69 -15.67
C VAL A 252 -7.27 9.57 -16.69
N PRO A 253 -6.27 9.22 -17.55
CA PRO A 253 -6.40 8.08 -18.46
C PRO A 253 -6.71 6.76 -17.76
N THR A 254 -6.09 6.46 -16.62
CA THR A 254 -6.34 5.21 -15.88
C THR A 254 -7.79 5.12 -15.40
N ILE A 255 -8.33 6.18 -14.77
CA ILE A 255 -9.69 6.17 -14.27
C ILE A 255 -10.72 6.08 -15.41
N LYS A 256 -10.47 6.80 -16.49
CA LYS A 256 -11.31 6.70 -17.71
C LYS A 256 -11.24 5.30 -18.34
N ALA A 257 -10.06 4.69 -18.40
CA ALA A 257 -9.88 3.34 -18.92
C ALA A 257 -10.68 2.32 -18.09
N MET A 258 -10.57 2.36 -16.77
CA MET A 258 -11.32 1.47 -15.88
C MET A 258 -12.83 1.61 -16.07
N SER A 259 -13.33 2.83 -16.16
CA SER A 259 -14.77 3.10 -16.41
C SER A 259 -15.21 2.62 -17.80
N SER A 260 -14.35 2.79 -18.83
CA SER A 260 -14.64 2.33 -20.19
C SER A 260 -14.68 0.80 -20.29
N GLU A 261 -13.93 0.09 -19.43
CA GLU A 261 -13.98 -1.38 -19.33
C GLU A 261 -15.17 -1.88 -18.48
N GLY A 262 -16.09 -1.00 -18.06
CA GLY A 262 -17.21 -1.36 -17.20
C GLY A 262 -16.80 -1.69 -15.76
N ARG A 263 -15.65 -1.18 -15.32
CA ARG A 263 -15.02 -1.41 -14.00
C ARG A 263 -14.71 -0.10 -13.30
N PRO A 264 -15.71 0.80 -13.08
CA PRO A 264 -15.45 2.08 -12.42
C PRO A 264 -14.79 1.86 -11.07
N PHE A 265 -13.67 2.55 -10.83
CA PHE A 265 -12.89 2.39 -9.61
C PHE A 265 -13.29 3.46 -8.60
N LYS A 266 -13.80 3.05 -7.44
CA LYS A 266 -14.08 3.93 -6.29
C LYS A 266 -13.19 3.57 -5.12
N GLY A 267 -12.59 4.57 -4.49
CA GLY A 267 -11.69 4.37 -3.35
C GLY A 267 -10.35 5.06 -3.52
N VAL A 268 -9.29 4.42 -3.07
CA VAL A 268 -7.92 4.87 -3.24
C VAL A 268 -7.21 3.99 -4.26
N LEU A 269 -6.68 4.61 -5.30
CA LEU A 269 -5.79 3.95 -6.25
C LEU A 269 -4.36 4.44 -6.01
N TYR A 270 -3.46 3.51 -5.75
CA TYR A 270 -2.03 3.75 -5.60
C TYR A 270 -1.34 3.58 -6.94
N PHE A 271 -0.54 4.54 -7.31
CA PHE A 271 0.31 4.56 -8.50
C PHE A 271 1.76 4.43 -8.05
N GLY A 272 2.40 3.29 -8.34
CA GLY A 272 3.85 3.13 -8.27
C GLY A 272 4.47 3.68 -9.56
N LEU A 273 5.28 4.72 -9.44
CA LEU A 273 5.82 5.47 -10.58
C LEU A 273 7.34 5.36 -10.60
N MET A 274 7.90 5.23 -11.81
CA MET A 274 9.33 5.34 -12.08
C MET A 274 9.61 6.66 -12.79
N MET A 275 10.49 7.48 -12.21
CA MET A 275 10.98 8.71 -12.82
C MET A 275 12.10 8.37 -13.80
N THR A 276 11.76 8.05 -15.06
CA THR A 276 12.75 7.67 -16.07
C THR A 276 13.26 8.87 -16.85
N ALA A 277 14.39 8.72 -17.56
CA ALA A 277 14.93 9.75 -18.44
C ALA A 277 13.96 10.14 -19.59
N ASN A 278 13.01 9.26 -19.93
CA ASN A 278 12.04 9.47 -21.01
C ASN A 278 10.62 9.78 -20.50
N GLY A 279 10.49 10.32 -19.29
CA GLY A 279 9.21 10.65 -18.65
C GLY A 279 8.81 9.66 -17.58
N VAL A 280 7.65 9.89 -16.98
CA VAL A 280 7.13 9.06 -15.89
C VAL A 280 6.46 7.81 -16.45
N LYS A 281 6.79 6.63 -15.89
CA LYS A 281 6.16 5.37 -16.24
C LYS A 281 5.54 4.71 -15.01
N VAL A 282 4.40 4.05 -15.20
CA VAL A 282 3.75 3.25 -14.16
C VAL A 282 4.49 1.93 -14.00
N ILE A 283 4.90 1.61 -12.76
CA ILE A 283 5.47 0.33 -12.38
C ILE A 283 4.36 -0.67 -12.06
N GLU A 284 3.40 -0.22 -11.21
CA GLU A 284 2.30 -1.02 -10.71
C GLU A 284 1.15 -0.14 -10.19
N TYR A 285 -0.01 -0.75 -10.05
CA TYR A 285 -1.14 -0.21 -9.32
C TYR A 285 -1.40 -1.04 -8.06
N ASN A 286 -1.88 -0.36 -7.00
CA ASN A 286 -2.53 -1.05 -5.90
C ASN A 286 -3.92 -0.46 -5.65
N CYS A 287 -4.90 -1.31 -5.40
CA CYS A 287 -6.32 -0.92 -5.32
C CYS A 287 -6.74 -0.40 -3.94
N ARG A 288 -5.79 0.15 -3.17
CA ARG A 288 -5.94 0.51 -1.76
C ARG A 288 -4.87 1.50 -1.33
N PHE A 289 -5.01 1.99 -0.09
CA PHE A 289 -3.95 2.74 0.56
C PHE A 289 -2.63 1.95 0.63
N GLY A 290 -1.49 2.62 0.48
CA GLY A 290 -0.16 2.03 0.63
C GLY A 290 0.22 1.78 2.10
N ASP A 291 1.18 0.90 2.33
CA ASP A 291 1.78 0.64 3.63
C ASP A 291 3.30 0.46 3.45
N PRO A 292 4.16 1.42 3.85
CA PRO A 292 3.91 2.43 4.89
C PRO A 292 3.53 3.85 4.40
N GLU A 293 3.17 4.09 3.15
CA GLU A 293 2.90 5.44 2.62
C GLU A 293 1.76 6.16 3.36
N THR A 294 0.72 5.44 3.77
CA THR A 294 -0.42 5.98 4.51
C THR A 294 0.02 6.67 5.80
N GLN A 295 1.05 6.14 6.46
CA GLN A 295 1.59 6.65 7.71
C GLN A 295 2.28 8.03 7.58
N VAL A 296 2.57 8.49 6.36
CA VAL A 296 3.11 9.85 6.11
C VAL A 296 2.14 10.74 5.34
N VAL A 297 1.21 10.16 4.60
CA VAL A 297 0.24 10.91 3.80
C VAL A 297 -0.93 11.41 4.68
N LEU A 298 -1.54 10.55 5.48
CA LEU A 298 -2.67 10.93 6.32
C LEU A 298 -2.34 11.96 7.42
N PRO A 299 -1.15 11.97 8.06
CA PRO A 299 -0.78 13.04 8.97
C PRO A 299 -0.71 14.44 8.33
N ARG A 300 -0.57 14.51 7.01
CA ARG A 300 -0.56 15.76 6.23
C ARG A 300 -1.93 16.16 5.69
N LEU A 301 -2.94 15.30 5.82
CA LEU A 301 -4.30 15.59 5.34
C LEU A 301 -5.03 16.53 6.32
N LYS A 302 -5.50 17.70 5.85
CA LYS A 302 -6.34 18.62 6.63
C LYS A 302 -7.81 18.24 6.56
N THR A 303 -8.30 17.97 5.35
CA THR A 303 -9.71 17.65 5.11
C THR A 303 -10.10 16.37 5.85
N ASP A 304 -11.32 16.35 6.40
CA ASP A 304 -11.86 15.19 7.10
C ASP A 304 -11.92 13.97 6.16
N LEU A 305 -11.22 12.90 6.54
CA LEU A 305 -11.17 11.66 5.74
C LEU A 305 -12.55 11.03 5.57
N VAL A 306 -13.43 11.13 6.56
CA VAL A 306 -14.80 10.58 6.49
C VAL A 306 -15.61 11.34 5.44
N GLU A 307 -15.48 12.66 5.37
CA GLU A 307 -16.12 13.47 4.34
C GLU A 307 -15.67 13.08 2.93
N ILE A 308 -14.36 12.84 2.75
CA ILE A 308 -13.82 12.37 1.47
C ILE A 308 -14.39 10.98 1.13
N MET A 309 -14.43 10.07 2.12
CA MET A 309 -14.94 8.71 1.92
C MET A 309 -16.43 8.73 1.50
N GLU A 310 -17.24 9.55 2.15
CA GLU A 310 -18.65 9.74 1.77
C GLU A 310 -18.78 10.30 0.35
N ALA A 311 -17.99 11.31 0.00
CA ALA A 311 -18.02 11.91 -1.34
C ALA A 311 -17.60 10.91 -2.44
N VAL A 312 -16.63 10.05 -2.18
CA VAL A 312 -16.23 8.97 -3.09
C VAL A 312 -17.35 7.97 -3.30
N ILE A 313 -18.00 7.52 -2.23
CA ILE A 313 -19.11 6.55 -2.29
C ILE A 313 -20.29 7.16 -3.08
N ASP A 314 -20.61 8.42 -2.83
CA ASP A 314 -21.74 9.14 -3.40
C ASP A 314 -21.46 9.76 -4.79
N GLU A 315 -20.27 9.53 -5.36
CA GLU A 315 -19.82 10.07 -6.65
C GLU A 315 -19.86 11.60 -6.72
N ARG A 316 -19.46 12.27 -5.63
CA ARG A 316 -19.44 13.74 -5.46
C ARG A 316 -18.02 14.25 -5.13
N LEU A 317 -16.99 13.50 -5.52
CA LEU A 317 -15.60 13.86 -5.21
C LEU A 317 -15.17 15.19 -5.86
N ASP A 318 -15.78 15.58 -6.97
CA ASP A 318 -15.54 16.87 -7.63
C ASP A 318 -16.02 18.07 -6.79
N GLU A 319 -17.01 17.87 -5.90
CA GLU A 319 -17.53 18.90 -5.00
C GLU A 319 -16.63 19.16 -3.79
N ILE A 320 -15.71 18.24 -3.45
CA ILE A 320 -14.85 18.33 -2.26
C ILE A 320 -13.52 19.01 -2.60
N ASN A 321 -13.16 20.04 -1.83
CA ASN A 321 -11.81 20.59 -1.85
C ASN A 321 -10.94 19.86 -0.82
N ILE A 322 -9.94 19.12 -1.28
CA ILE A 322 -9.03 18.37 -0.41
C ILE A 322 -7.82 19.23 -0.13
N GLU A 323 -7.61 19.57 1.13
CA GLU A 323 -6.51 20.40 1.61
C GLU A 323 -5.47 19.57 2.34
N TRP A 324 -4.22 19.97 2.18
CA TRP A 324 -3.04 19.34 2.78
C TRP A 324 -2.26 20.34 3.60
N GLU A 325 -1.55 19.84 4.65
CA GLU A 325 -0.59 20.66 5.39
C GLU A 325 0.66 20.92 4.55
N ASP A 326 1.17 22.15 4.63
CA ASP A 326 2.46 22.52 4.04
C ASP A 326 3.60 22.17 5.01
N ASN A 327 3.83 20.87 5.16
CA ASN A 327 4.83 20.30 6.06
C ASN A 327 5.40 19.03 5.42
N ALA A 328 6.30 18.36 6.11
CA ALA A 328 6.83 17.07 5.73
C ALA A 328 6.57 16.02 6.80
N ALA A 329 6.51 14.76 6.39
CA ALA A 329 6.36 13.63 7.29
C ALA A 329 7.33 12.51 6.93
N VAL A 330 7.83 11.81 7.95
CA VAL A 330 8.72 10.65 7.82
C VAL A 330 8.21 9.55 8.73
N CYS A 331 8.14 8.33 8.20
CA CYS A 331 7.83 7.12 8.96
C CYS A 331 9.00 6.14 8.86
N VAL A 332 9.59 5.79 9.99
CA VAL A 332 10.62 4.76 10.09
C VAL A 332 9.97 3.47 10.58
N VAL A 333 10.08 2.41 9.79
CA VAL A 333 9.56 1.09 10.19
C VAL A 333 10.57 0.40 11.08
N MET A 334 10.12 -0.03 12.26
CA MET A 334 10.85 -0.90 13.17
C MET A 334 10.35 -2.34 12.98
N ALA A 335 11.25 -3.25 12.71
CA ALA A 335 10.94 -4.63 12.32
C ALA A 335 11.52 -5.67 13.29
N SER A 336 10.95 -6.87 13.25
CA SER A 336 11.47 -8.05 13.98
C SER A 336 12.70 -8.61 13.28
N GLY A 337 13.68 -9.03 14.05
CA GLY A 337 14.91 -9.64 13.54
C GLY A 337 14.63 -10.86 12.66
N GLY A 338 15.24 -10.87 11.47
CA GLY A 338 15.04 -11.89 10.45
C GLY A 338 13.94 -11.58 9.41
N TYR A 339 13.13 -10.53 9.61
CA TYR A 339 12.20 -10.06 8.58
C TYR A 339 13.00 -9.65 7.29
N PRO A 340 12.56 -9.97 6.06
CA PRO A 340 11.25 -10.50 5.68
C PRO A 340 11.16 -12.04 5.57
N VAL A 341 12.18 -12.78 5.98
CA VAL A 341 12.24 -14.26 5.80
C VAL A 341 11.54 -14.99 6.93
N SER A 342 12.08 -14.90 8.15
CA SER A 342 11.52 -15.53 9.33
C SER A 342 11.85 -14.72 10.57
N TYR A 343 10.94 -14.67 11.53
CA TYR A 343 11.09 -13.87 12.74
C TYR A 343 10.32 -14.49 13.90
N LYS A 344 10.77 -14.18 15.12
CA LYS A 344 10.08 -14.55 16.34
C LYS A 344 9.09 -13.48 16.74
N LYS A 345 8.05 -13.88 17.48
CA LYS A 345 6.99 -13.03 18.02
C LYS A 345 6.95 -13.10 19.53
N GLY A 346 6.24 -12.15 20.15
CA GLY A 346 5.96 -12.16 21.58
C GLY A 346 6.97 -11.42 22.46
N TYR A 347 7.90 -10.68 21.86
CA TYR A 347 8.82 -9.81 22.61
C TYR A 347 8.10 -8.55 23.10
N GLU A 348 8.28 -8.21 24.39
CA GLU A 348 7.74 -6.99 24.98
C GLU A 348 8.37 -5.75 24.34
N ILE A 349 7.53 -4.82 23.88
CA ILE A 349 7.95 -3.54 23.30
C ILE A 349 8.03 -2.53 24.46
N ARG A 350 9.16 -1.84 24.57
CA ARG A 350 9.42 -0.86 25.64
C ARG A 350 9.62 0.52 25.04
N GLY A 351 9.29 1.53 25.82
CA GLY A 351 9.56 2.93 25.50
C GLY A 351 8.48 3.63 24.70
N LEU A 352 7.35 2.98 24.41
CA LEU A 352 6.23 3.59 23.68
C LEU A 352 5.71 4.88 24.37
N ASP A 353 5.69 4.91 25.70
CA ASP A 353 5.24 6.08 26.48
C ASP A 353 6.24 7.24 26.48
N ASN A 354 7.45 7.03 25.97
CA ASN A 354 8.53 8.03 26.04
C ASN A 354 8.72 8.82 24.75
N VAL A 355 7.93 8.57 23.70
CA VAL A 355 8.13 9.19 22.37
C VAL A 355 7.64 10.62 22.28
N GLY A 356 6.91 11.12 23.29
CA GLY A 356 6.34 12.48 23.30
C GLY A 356 5.20 12.61 22.30
N ASP A 357 5.18 13.71 21.54
CA ASP A 357 4.11 14.04 20.59
C ASP A 357 4.21 13.30 19.23
N LEU A 358 5.13 12.34 19.12
CA LEU A 358 5.25 11.54 17.88
C LEU A 358 4.12 10.52 17.78
N THR A 359 3.72 10.24 16.55
CA THR A 359 2.72 9.21 16.29
C THR A 359 3.42 7.88 16.00
N VAL A 360 3.13 6.86 16.80
CA VAL A 360 3.61 5.50 16.55
C VAL A 360 2.46 4.65 16.04
N PHE A 361 2.50 4.33 14.76
CA PHE A 361 1.53 3.43 14.16
C PHE A 361 1.94 1.98 14.39
N HIS A 362 1.06 1.21 15.03
CA HIS A 362 1.27 -0.21 15.25
C HIS A 362 0.89 -1.02 14.01
N ALA A 363 1.75 -1.97 13.65
CA ALA A 363 1.49 -2.97 12.63
C ALA A 363 1.40 -4.36 13.27
N GLY A 364 2.48 -5.11 13.27
CA GLY A 364 2.53 -6.43 13.89
C GLY A 364 2.68 -6.36 15.40
N THR A 365 1.65 -5.94 16.11
CA THR A 365 1.60 -5.90 17.57
C THR A 365 0.37 -6.62 18.12
N ALA A 366 0.47 -7.09 19.36
CA ALA A 366 -0.63 -7.66 20.12
C ALA A 366 -0.52 -7.24 21.59
N VAL A 367 -1.62 -7.38 22.31
CA VAL A 367 -1.64 -7.23 23.78
C VAL A 367 -1.53 -8.62 24.42
N LYS A 368 -0.54 -8.82 25.28
CA LYS A 368 -0.38 -10.03 26.07
C LYS A 368 -0.05 -9.66 27.52
N ASP A 369 -0.83 -10.17 28.45
CA ASP A 369 -0.69 -9.90 29.89
C ASP A 369 -0.62 -8.38 30.22
N GLY A 370 -1.42 -7.56 29.51
CA GLY A 370 -1.45 -6.10 29.65
C GLY A 370 -0.27 -5.36 29.04
N LYS A 371 0.59 -6.04 28.29
CA LYS A 371 1.76 -5.46 27.64
C LYS A 371 1.63 -5.53 26.12
N ILE A 372 2.18 -4.54 25.43
CA ILE A 372 2.33 -4.58 23.97
C ILE A 372 3.52 -5.47 23.61
N VAL A 373 3.29 -6.44 22.75
CA VAL A 373 4.30 -7.38 22.28
C VAL A 373 4.35 -7.42 20.75
N THR A 374 5.49 -7.86 20.20
CA THR A 374 5.66 -8.08 18.77
C THR A 374 4.78 -9.24 18.29
N ASN A 375 4.13 -9.08 17.14
CA ASN A 375 3.27 -10.10 16.52
C ASN A 375 3.35 -10.10 14.98
N GLY A 376 4.43 -9.58 14.42
CA GLY A 376 4.61 -9.50 12.98
C GLY A 376 6.04 -9.18 12.58
N GLY A 377 6.29 -9.12 11.27
CA GLY A 377 7.59 -8.75 10.72
C GLY A 377 7.85 -7.26 10.82
N ARG A 378 7.00 -6.43 10.19
CA ARG A 378 6.95 -4.99 10.46
C ARG A 378 6.11 -4.79 11.72
N VAL A 379 6.66 -4.16 12.72
CA VAL A 379 6.05 -4.08 14.06
C VAL A 379 5.46 -2.71 14.33
N LEU A 380 6.26 -1.65 14.13
CA LEU A 380 5.87 -0.26 14.35
C LEU A 380 6.28 0.62 13.17
N GLY A 381 5.53 1.69 12.93
CA GLY A 381 5.92 2.82 12.11
C GLY A 381 6.03 4.08 12.97
N VAL A 382 7.24 4.51 13.28
CA VAL A 382 7.48 5.73 14.06
C VAL A 382 7.42 6.92 13.13
N THR A 383 6.36 7.71 13.25
CA THR A 383 6.05 8.81 12.36
C THR A 383 6.25 10.16 13.03
N ALA A 384 6.99 11.03 12.37
CA ALA A 384 7.18 12.42 12.75
C ALA A 384 6.78 13.36 11.62
N VAL A 385 6.23 14.51 12.01
CA VAL A 385 5.98 15.65 11.13
C VAL A 385 6.99 16.73 11.47
N GLY A 386 7.43 17.47 10.46
CA GLY A 386 8.33 18.62 10.60
C GLY A 386 8.00 19.70 9.58
N LYS A 387 8.52 20.90 9.81
CA LYS A 387 8.38 22.01 8.82
C LYS A 387 9.00 21.68 7.47
N ASP A 388 9.99 20.78 7.47
CA ASP A 388 10.68 20.25 6.31
C ASP A 388 11.11 18.79 6.58
N LEU A 389 11.64 18.13 5.54
CA LEU A 389 12.06 16.73 5.66
C LEU A 389 13.21 16.52 6.65
N ASP A 390 14.14 17.46 6.74
CA ASP A 390 15.30 17.31 7.64
C ASP A 390 14.84 17.30 9.11
N GLU A 391 13.90 18.18 9.46
CA GLU A 391 13.29 18.19 10.80
C GLU A 391 12.45 16.92 11.06
N ALA A 392 11.64 16.50 10.10
CA ALA A 392 10.84 15.29 10.23
C ALA A 392 11.72 14.03 10.41
N ILE A 393 12.80 13.89 9.64
CA ILE A 393 13.79 12.81 9.77
C ILE A 393 14.39 12.81 11.17
N LYS A 394 14.91 13.96 11.63
CA LYS A 394 15.52 14.10 12.95
C LYS A 394 14.55 13.68 14.05
N ASN A 395 13.31 14.14 13.99
CA ASN A 395 12.29 13.85 14.99
C ASN A 395 11.90 12.36 14.98
N ALA A 396 11.73 11.74 13.80
CA ALA A 396 11.41 10.32 13.69
C ALA A 396 12.48 9.44 14.33
N TYR A 397 13.76 9.68 14.03
CA TYR A 397 14.86 8.91 14.62
C TYR A 397 15.06 9.19 16.11
N ALA A 398 14.75 10.39 16.61
CA ALA A 398 14.72 10.66 18.03
C ALA A 398 13.64 9.84 18.76
N GLY A 399 12.53 9.54 18.09
CA GLY A 399 11.51 8.63 18.61
C GLY A 399 11.94 7.16 18.55
N VAL A 400 12.49 6.72 17.42
CA VAL A 400 13.02 5.35 17.22
C VAL A 400 14.01 4.99 18.34
N ALA A 401 14.92 5.90 18.67
CA ALA A 401 15.95 5.68 19.70
C ALA A 401 15.38 5.42 21.12
N LYS A 402 14.11 5.72 21.35
CA LYS A 402 13.43 5.51 22.65
C LYS A 402 12.71 4.17 22.75
N ILE A 403 12.48 3.50 21.63
CA ILE A 403 11.71 2.26 21.55
C ILE A 403 12.66 1.08 21.36
N SER A 404 12.40 -0.04 22.03
CA SER A 404 13.24 -1.22 21.89
C SER A 404 12.49 -2.52 22.21
N TRP A 405 12.94 -3.61 21.62
CA TRP A 405 12.64 -5.00 21.97
C TRP A 405 13.80 -5.92 21.53
N THR A 406 13.75 -7.19 21.89
CA THR A 406 14.77 -8.16 21.51
C THR A 406 14.75 -8.39 19.99
N ASP A 407 15.93 -8.33 19.35
CA ASP A 407 16.13 -8.51 17.91
C ASP A 407 15.45 -7.41 17.04
N GLU A 408 15.13 -6.24 17.59
CA GLU A 408 14.65 -5.12 16.81
C GLU A 408 15.70 -4.66 15.80
N PHE A 409 15.24 -4.32 14.58
CA PHE A 409 16.05 -3.58 13.62
C PHE A 409 15.23 -2.59 12.79
N HIS A 410 15.89 -1.57 12.30
CA HIS A 410 15.35 -0.56 11.40
C HIS A 410 16.45 -0.02 10.50
N ARG A 411 16.08 0.67 9.44
CA ARG A 411 17.04 1.39 8.59
C ARG A 411 17.38 2.75 9.22
N SER A 412 18.65 3.15 9.06
CA SER A 412 19.16 4.44 9.54
C SER A 412 19.14 5.55 8.46
N ASP A 413 18.76 5.21 7.23
CA ASP A 413 18.89 6.08 6.04
C ASP A 413 17.55 6.52 5.42
N ILE A 414 16.43 6.33 6.12
CA ILE A 414 15.10 6.71 5.62
C ILE A 414 15.02 8.22 5.36
N GLY A 415 14.76 8.59 4.10
CA GLY A 415 14.65 9.98 3.67
C GLY A 415 15.99 10.71 3.51
N ILE A 416 17.11 10.09 3.85
CA ILE A 416 18.44 10.74 3.85
C ILE A 416 19.03 10.79 2.44
N LYS A 417 18.79 9.79 1.61
CA LYS A 417 19.33 9.71 0.25
C LYS A 417 18.82 10.89 -0.59
N LYS A 418 19.77 11.66 -1.12
CA LYS A 418 19.50 12.74 -2.10
C LYS A 418 19.85 12.18 -3.48
N TYR A 419 18.88 12.17 -4.37
CA TYR A 419 19.05 11.74 -5.76
C TYR A 419 19.58 12.89 -6.64
#